data_40f59f3bd1232b286e4b54fd37d1c3a0
#
_entry.id   40f59f3bd1232b286e4b54fd37d1c3a0
#
_cell.length_a   1.000
_cell.length_b   1.000
_cell.length_c   1.000
_cell.angle_alpha   90.00
_cell.angle_beta   90.00
_cell.angle_gamma   90.00
#
_symmetry.space_group_name_H-M   'P 1'
#
loop_
_entity.id
_entity.type
_entity.pdbx_description
1 polymer ?
#
loop_
_entity_poly.entity_id
_entity_poly.type
_entity_poly.pdbx_seq_one_letter_code
_entity_poly.pdbx_strand_id
1 'polypeptide(L)'
;MAHLQLLQTTLADSDPELYSIVTHEKQRQLRGLEMIASENFTSLSVTECLGTCLTNKYSEGYPGQRYYGGNEFIDEIEILCQKRALEAYRLDPEQWGVNVQPYSGSPANFAVYTGVVEPHGRIMGLDLPDGGHLTHGFFTEKKKISATSIFFESMPYKVNPQTGLIDYDQLQRTALLFKPKLIIAGVSCYPRDLDYKRFREIANENNALLMADMAHVSGLVAAQVAPNPFEYCDIVTTTTHKTLRGPRAGLIFYRKGLFLSWKVWQLHLSFHTLKHSTFKPFKNLRWHSLAVGLRKRPCCNLTVAVKTWSCVC
;
A
#
# COMPACT_ATOMS: atom_id res chain seq x y z
N MET A 1 -12.08 1.36 41.05
CA MET A 1 -12.25 -0.07 40.71
C MET A 1 -13.09 -0.28 39.45
N ALA A 2 -14.24 0.36 39.30
CA ALA A 2 -15.08 0.18 38.07
C ALA A 2 -14.37 0.51 36.74
N HIS A 3 -13.49 1.51 36.72
CA HIS A 3 -12.74 1.88 35.50
C HIS A 3 -11.69 0.82 35.11
N LEU A 4 -11.03 0.19 36.08
CA LEU A 4 -10.08 -0.90 35.79
C LEU A 4 -10.80 -2.15 35.30
N GLN A 5 -11.98 -2.43 35.81
CA GLN A 5 -12.81 -3.55 35.38
C GLN A 5 -13.23 -3.36 33.91
N LEU A 6 -13.61 -2.13 33.51
CA LEU A 6 -13.97 -1.82 32.14
C LEU A 6 -12.81 -2.07 31.14
N LEU A 7 -11.56 -1.78 31.54
CA LEU A 7 -10.37 -2.00 30.70
C LEU A 7 -10.01 -3.47 30.53
N GLN A 8 -10.55 -4.36 31.34
CA GLN A 8 -10.26 -5.81 31.31
C GLN A 8 -11.44 -6.64 30.80
N THR A 9 -12.59 -6.00 30.53
CA THR A 9 -13.78 -6.69 30.05
C THR A 9 -13.56 -7.13 28.59
N THR A 10 -13.87 -8.38 28.30
CA THR A 10 -13.74 -8.95 26.93
C THR A 10 -14.83 -8.40 26.02
N LEU A 11 -14.64 -8.56 24.70
CA LEU A 11 -15.69 -8.21 23.73
C LEU A 11 -16.97 -9.03 23.98
N ALA A 12 -16.82 -10.30 24.31
CA ALA A 12 -17.96 -11.18 24.59
C ALA A 12 -18.82 -10.70 25.76
N ASP A 13 -18.19 -10.07 26.77
CA ASP A 13 -18.87 -9.58 27.95
C ASP A 13 -19.36 -8.14 27.82
N SER A 14 -18.63 -7.29 27.06
CA SER A 14 -18.94 -5.87 26.89
C SER A 14 -19.95 -5.61 25.77
N ASP A 15 -19.93 -6.41 24.71
CA ASP A 15 -20.81 -6.30 23.56
C ASP A 15 -21.08 -7.70 22.95
N PRO A 16 -21.98 -8.47 23.57
CA PRO A 16 -22.33 -9.82 23.09
C PRO A 16 -22.93 -9.84 21.67
N GLU A 17 -23.60 -8.77 21.27
CA GLU A 17 -24.18 -8.65 19.92
C GLU A 17 -23.08 -8.58 18.87
N LEU A 18 -22.12 -7.68 19.01
CA LEU A 18 -20.97 -7.59 18.10
C LEU A 18 -20.14 -8.86 18.13
N TYR A 19 -19.90 -9.44 19.31
CA TYR A 19 -19.17 -10.70 19.45
C TYR A 19 -19.83 -11.84 18.64
N SER A 20 -21.17 -11.92 18.70
CA SER A 20 -21.94 -12.90 17.92
C SER A 20 -21.74 -12.69 16.41
N ILE A 21 -21.81 -11.45 15.91
CA ILE A 21 -21.61 -11.11 14.49
C ILE A 21 -20.20 -11.52 14.05
N VAL A 22 -19.16 -11.17 14.83
CA VAL A 22 -17.76 -11.55 14.54
C VAL A 22 -17.61 -13.08 14.51
N THR A 23 -18.30 -13.79 15.39
CA THR A 23 -18.28 -15.25 15.43
C THR A 23 -18.94 -15.86 14.18
N HIS A 24 -20.07 -15.30 13.74
CA HIS A 24 -20.72 -15.73 12.50
C HIS A 24 -19.82 -15.49 11.27
N GLU A 25 -19.15 -14.33 11.19
CA GLU A 25 -18.20 -14.07 10.08
C GLU A 25 -17.02 -15.05 10.11
N LYS A 26 -16.47 -15.35 11.28
CA LYS A 26 -15.43 -16.39 11.42
C LYS A 26 -15.92 -17.75 10.90
N GLN A 27 -17.15 -18.15 11.22
CA GLN A 27 -17.73 -19.40 10.72
C GLN A 27 -17.98 -19.35 9.21
N ARG A 28 -18.40 -18.19 8.66
CA ARG A 28 -18.54 -18.01 7.22
C ARG A 28 -17.22 -18.22 6.50
N GLN A 29 -16.15 -17.60 6.96
CA GLN A 29 -14.80 -17.74 6.37
C GLN A 29 -14.27 -19.19 6.46
N LEU A 30 -14.56 -19.90 7.54
CA LEU A 30 -14.13 -21.30 7.71
C LEU A 30 -14.88 -22.28 6.79
N ARG A 31 -16.10 -21.95 6.39
CA ARG A 31 -16.96 -22.84 5.58
C ARG A 31 -17.04 -22.44 4.11
N GLY A 32 -16.71 -21.18 3.81
CA GLY A 32 -16.79 -20.62 2.47
C GLY A 32 -15.60 -21.01 1.59
N LEU A 33 -15.80 -20.90 0.29
CA LEU A 33 -14.75 -20.90 -0.72
C LEU A 33 -14.56 -19.47 -1.17
N GLU A 34 -13.47 -18.84 -0.72
CA GLU A 34 -13.18 -17.45 -1.09
C GLU A 34 -12.66 -17.35 -2.51
N MET A 35 -13.46 -16.71 -3.38
CA MET A 35 -13.15 -16.55 -4.81
C MET A 35 -12.62 -15.15 -5.16
N ILE A 36 -12.49 -14.27 -4.17
CA ILE A 36 -11.89 -12.93 -4.37
C ILE A 36 -10.37 -13.08 -4.30
N ALA A 37 -9.70 -12.93 -5.44
CA ALA A 37 -8.26 -13.17 -5.59
C ALA A 37 -7.36 -12.32 -4.66
N SER A 38 -7.87 -11.18 -4.17
CA SER A 38 -7.15 -10.29 -3.25
C SER A 38 -7.36 -10.60 -1.77
N GLU A 39 -8.22 -11.55 -1.41
CA GLU A 39 -8.41 -11.97 -0.02
C GLU A 39 -7.40 -13.06 0.38
N ASN A 40 -7.05 -13.07 1.65
CA ASN A 40 -6.16 -14.08 2.23
C ASN A 40 -6.42 -14.21 3.74
N PHE A 41 -5.95 -15.31 4.33
CA PHE A 41 -6.08 -15.60 5.74
C PHE A 41 -4.78 -15.26 6.47
N THR A 42 -4.83 -14.26 7.34
CA THR A 42 -3.67 -13.86 8.15
C THR A 42 -3.46 -14.79 9.36
N SER A 43 -2.27 -14.74 9.97
CA SER A 43 -1.94 -15.58 11.12
C SER A 43 -2.48 -14.98 12.44
N LEU A 44 -2.66 -15.85 13.45
CA LEU A 44 -3.04 -15.43 14.80
C LEU A 44 -2.06 -14.38 15.36
N SER A 45 -0.76 -14.55 15.15
CA SER A 45 0.26 -13.60 15.64
C SER A 45 0.09 -12.19 15.06
N VAL A 46 -0.44 -12.06 13.85
CA VAL A 46 -0.77 -10.76 13.26
C VAL A 46 -1.97 -10.14 13.99
N THR A 47 -3.03 -10.90 14.21
CA THR A 47 -4.22 -10.39 14.90
C THR A 47 -3.95 -10.07 16.37
N GLU A 48 -3.13 -10.87 17.07
CA GLU A 48 -2.66 -10.56 18.41
C GLU A 48 -1.90 -9.24 18.48
N CYS A 49 -1.01 -8.99 17.50
CA CYS A 49 -0.27 -7.75 17.43
C CYS A 49 -1.18 -6.53 17.19
N LEU A 50 -2.24 -6.69 16.40
CA LEU A 50 -3.24 -5.65 16.14
C LEU A 50 -4.04 -5.29 17.41
N GLY A 51 -4.26 -6.25 18.34
CA GLY A 51 -5.01 -6.08 19.58
C GLY A 51 -4.15 -5.66 20.80
N THR A 52 -2.96 -5.06 20.60
CA THR A 52 -2.06 -4.70 21.68
C THR A 52 -2.24 -3.26 22.18
N CYS A 53 -1.53 -2.92 23.28
CA CYS A 53 -1.48 -1.57 23.86
C CYS A 53 -0.89 -0.51 22.89
N LEU A 54 -0.29 -0.91 21.78
CA LEU A 54 0.19 -0.01 20.74
C LEU A 54 -0.92 0.89 20.16
N THR A 55 -2.18 0.45 20.29
CA THR A 55 -3.36 1.25 19.91
C THR A 55 -3.46 2.56 20.67
N ASN A 56 -2.91 2.65 21.88
CA ASN A 56 -2.99 3.82 22.76
C ASN A 56 -1.96 4.92 22.39
N LYS A 57 -0.98 4.62 21.52
CA LYS A 57 0.19 5.48 21.33
C LYS A 57 0.12 6.35 20.08
N TYR A 58 0.26 7.65 20.27
CA TYR A 58 0.56 8.60 19.20
C TYR A 58 2.03 8.54 18.80
N SER A 59 2.27 8.39 17.45
CA SER A 59 3.61 8.23 16.90
C SER A 59 3.75 8.92 15.54
N GLU A 60 3.22 10.13 15.45
CA GLU A 60 3.35 10.99 14.28
C GLU A 60 4.81 11.40 14.10
N GLY A 61 5.27 11.44 12.85
CA GLY A 61 6.68 11.65 12.50
C GLY A 61 7.39 10.35 12.12
N TYR A 62 8.72 10.38 12.06
CA TYR A 62 9.57 9.23 11.76
C TYR A 62 10.35 8.78 12.99
N PRO A 63 10.93 7.57 12.99
CA PRO A 63 11.87 7.16 14.02
C PRO A 63 12.94 8.22 14.27
N GLY A 64 13.14 8.59 15.55
CA GLY A 64 14.05 9.66 15.97
C GLY A 64 13.56 11.10 15.70
N GLN A 65 12.43 11.28 15.03
CA GLN A 65 11.86 12.58 14.66
C GLN A 65 10.34 12.64 14.93
N ARG A 66 9.92 12.16 16.10
CA ARG A 66 8.51 12.14 16.51
C ARG A 66 8.07 13.50 17.05
N TYR A 67 6.80 13.84 16.82
CA TYR A 67 6.21 15.05 17.40
C TYR A 67 5.93 14.92 18.90
N TYR A 68 5.85 13.69 19.43
CA TYR A 68 5.54 13.39 20.82
C TYR A 68 6.59 12.47 21.43
N GLY A 69 6.84 12.61 22.75
CA GLY A 69 7.71 11.72 23.51
C GLY A 69 7.13 10.32 23.75
N GLY A 70 7.96 9.43 24.31
CA GLY A 70 7.55 8.06 24.68
C GLY A 70 7.37 7.15 23.46
N ASN A 71 8.19 7.33 22.42
CA ASN A 71 8.13 6.56 21.17
C ASN A 71 9.32 5.60 20.97
N GLU A 72 10.11 5.37 21.98
CA GLU A 72 11.33 4.56 21.93
C GLU A 72 11.04 3.17 21.33
N PHE A 73 10.05 2.47 21.87
CA PHE A 73 9.67 1.14 21.41
C PHE A 73 8.89 1.17 20.08
N ILE A 74 8.16 2.25 19.80
CA ILE A 74 7.50 2.42 18.51
C ILE A 74 8.55 2.62 17.40
N ASP A 75 9.62 3.35 17.68
CA ASP A 75 10.73 3.53 16.74
C ASP A 75 11.42 2.20 16.45
N GLU A 76 11.70 1.39 17.47
CA GLU A 76 12.26 0.05 17.31
C GLU A 76 11.35 -0.85 16.44
N ILE A 77 10.03 -0.82 16.67
CA ILE A 77 9.08 -1.59 15.87
C ILE A 77 9.08 -1.12 14.41
N GLU A 78 9.08 0.18 14.17
CA GLU A 78 9.06 0.72 12.80
C GLU A 78 10.37 0.41 12.07
N ILE A 79 11.52 0.59 12.71
CA ILE A 79 12.84 0.24 12.17
C ILE A 79 12.93 -1.27 11.89
N LEU A 80 12.44 -2.11 12.80
CA LEU A 80 12.40 -3.55 12.59
C LEU A 80 11.50 -3.94 11.40
N CYS A 81 10.37 -3.24 11.24
CA CYS A 81 9.49 -3.43 10.09
C CYS A 81 10.17 -3.05 8.78
N GLN A 82 10.83 -1.90 8.72
CA GLN A 82 11.59 -1.46 7.55
C GLN A 82 12.66 -2.48 7.16
N LYS A 83 13.47 -2.91 8.14
CA LYS A 83 14.51 -3.93 7.93
C LYS A 83 13.92 -5.21 7.34
N ARG A 84 12.87 -5.75 7.96
CA ARG A 84 12.22 -7.00 7.50
C ARG A 84 11.54 -6.86 6.14
N ALA A 85 11.00 -5.69 5.83
CA ALA A 85 10.43 -5.42 4.51
C ALA A 85 11.51 -5.46 3.41
N LEU A 86 12.68 -4.84 3.64
CA LEU A 86 13.81 -4.93 2.71
C LEU A 86 14.33 -6.37 2.59
N GLU A 87 14.52 -7.07 3.70
CA GLU A 87 14.97 -8.46 3.72
C GLU A 87 14.02 -9.41 2.96
N ALA A 88 12.70 -9.18 3.05
CA ALA A 88 11.70 -10.01 2.40
C ALA A 88 11.87 -10.05 0.87
N TYR A 89 12.31 -8.93 0.30
CA TYR A 89 12.58 -8.81 -1.13
C TYR A 89 14.07 -8.84 -1.46
N ARG A 90 14.95 -9.15 -0.49
CA ARG A 90 16.40 -9.24 -0.65
C ARG A 90 17.04 -7.95 -1.17
N LEU A 91 16.51 -6.83 -0.72
CA LEU A 91 16.97 -5.51 -1.13
C LEU A 91 18.15 -5.05 -0.27
N ASP A 92 19.14 -4.48 -0.93
CA ASP A 92 20.26 -3.82 -0.28
C ASP A 92 19.76 -2.51 0.39
N PRO A 93 19.91 -2.38 1.72
CA PRO A 93 19.50 -1.18 2.43
C PRO A 93 20.29 0.08 2.05
N GLU A 94 21.46 -0.06 1.42
CA GLU A 94 22.20 1.09 0.90
C GLU A 94 21.57 1.63 -0.40
N GLN A 95 20.91 0.79 -1.17
CA GLN A 95 20.29 1.17 -2.43
C GLN A 95 18.79 1.46 -2.31
N TRP A 96 18.10 0.84 -1.35
CA TRP A 96 16.66 0.92 -1.20
C TRP A 96 16.26 1.41 0.18
N GLY A 97 15.26 2.31 0.20
CA GLY A 97 14.50 2.66 1.40
C GLY A 97 13.09 2.12 1.33
N VAL A 98 12.42 2.06 2.49
CA VAL A 98 11.00 1.68 2.57
C VAL A 98 10.26 2.54 3.57
N ASN A 99 9.10 3.07 3.17
CA ASN A 99 8.13 3.68 4.07
C ASN A 99 7.05 2.62 4.41
N VAL A 100 6.89 2.34 5.69
CA VAL A 100 5.97 1.30 6.20
C VAL A 100 4.72 1.89 6.86
N GLN A 101 4.47 3.20 6.69
CA GLN A 101 3.39 3.90 7.37
C GLN A 101 2.04 3.96 6.61
N PRO A 102 1.93 3.73 5.28
CA PRO A 102 0.64 3.78 4.59
C PRO A 102 -0.37 2.75 5.12
N TYR A 103 -1.63 3.14 5.20
CA TYR A 103 -2.70 2.27 5.72
C TYR A 103 -3.15 1.19 4.75
N SER A 104 -3.00 1.45 3.46
CA SER A 104 -3.36 0.54 2.37
C SER A 104 -2.72 0.97 1.06
N GLY A 105 -3.01 0.26 -0.04
CA GLY A 105 -2.46 0.56 -1.35
C GLY A 105 -2.89 1.92 -1.89
N SER A 106 -4.14 2.31 -1.72
CA SER A 106 -4.62 3.60 -2.24
C SER A 106 -3.90 4.80 -1.62
N PRO A 107 -3.77 4.92 -0.28
CA PRO A 107 -2.94 5.94 0.33
C PRO A 107 -1.47 5.85 -0.07
N ALA A 108 -0.90 4.64 -0.21
CA ALA A 108 0.48 4.46 -0.66
C ALA A 108 0.69 5.02 -2.07
N ASN A 109 -0.17 4.64 -3.01
CA ASN A 109 -0.10 5.12 -4.40
C ASN A 109 -0.30 6.64 -4.47
N PHE A 110 -1.33 7.16 -3.80
CA PHE A 110 -1.60 8.60 -3.80
C PHE A 110 -0.45 9.40 -3.16
N ALA A 111 0.18 8.84 -2.12
CA ALA A 111 1.38 9.39 -1.50
C ALA A 111 2.53 9.50 -2.50
N VAL A 112 2.82 8.44 -3.25
CA VAL A 112 3.83 8.46 -4.31
C VAL A 112 3.52 9.54 -5.33
N TYR A 113 2.29 9.58 -5.87
CA TYR A 113 1.93 10.57 -6.88
C TYR A 113 2.11 11.99 -6.38
N THR A 114 1.64 12.30 -5.17
CA THR A 114 1.81 13.62 -4.55
C THR A 114 3.28 14.00 -4.37
N GLY A 115 4.14 13.03 -4.09
CA GLY A 115 5.57 13.27 -3.86
C GLY A 115 6.40 13.44 -5.12
N VAL A 116 6.02 12.79 -6.22
CA VAL A 116 6.87 12.73 -7.43
C VAL A 116 6.21 13.35 -8.66
N VAL A 117 4.89 13.57 -8.61
CA VAL A 117 4.12 14.21 -9.66
C VAL A 117 3.43 15.43 -9.07
N GLU A 118 3.58 16.59 -9.68
CA GLU A 118 2.90 17.81 -9.23
C GLU A 118 1.39 17.72 -9.49
N PRO A 119 0.54 18.47 -8.76
CA PRO A 119 -0.88 18.54 -9.06
C PRO A 119 -1.10 18.82 -10.55
N HIS A 120 -2.06 18.12 -11.15
CA HIS A 120 -2.32 18.12 -12.60
C HIS A 120 -1.18 17.58 -13.47
N GLY A 121 -0.12 17.03 -12.87
CA GLY A 121 0.92 16.32 -13.62
C GLY A 121 0.39 15.02 -14.22
N ARG A 122 1.06 14.54 -15.26
CA ARG A 122 0.59 13.45 -16.12
C ARG A 122 1.10 12.09 -15.65
N ILE A 123 0.19 11.14 -15.52
CA ILE A 123 0.47 9.74 -15.15
C ILE A 123 -0.13 8.78 -16.18
N MET A 124 0.46 7.62 -16.34
CA MET A 124 -0.10 6.53 -17.16
C MET A 124 -0.18 5.25 -16.35
N GLY A 125 -1.31 4.52 -16.46
CA GLY A 125 -1.55 3.24 -15.80
C GLY A 125 -2.43 2.34 -16.65
N LEU A 126 -2.47 1.04 -16.34
CA LEU A 126 -3.38 0.11 -17.02
C LEU A 126 -4.83 0.50 -16.72
N ASP A 127 -5.66 0.50 -17.76
CA ASP A 127 -7.08 0.80 -17.61
C ASP A 127 -7.78 -0.22 -16.71
N LEU A 128 -8.76 0.25 -15.93
CA LEU A 128 -9.49 -0.60 -14.98
C LEU A 128 -10.19 -1.80 -15.66
N PRO A 129 -10.92 -1.62 -16.79
CA PRO A 129 -11.55 -2.74 -17.50
C PRO A 129 -10.55 -3.78 -18.02
N ASP A 130 -9.31 -3.37 -18.26
CA ASP A 130 -8.23 -4.22 -18.79
C ASP A 130 -7.41 -4.88 -17.67
N GLY A 131 -7.78 -4.67 -16.41
CA GLY A 131 -7.14 -5.28 -15.25
C GLY A 131 -6.28 -4.34 -14.41
N GLY A 132 -6.35 -3.03 -14.64
CA GLY A 132 -5.71 -2.02 -13.80
C GLY A 132 -6.40 -1.85 -12.44
N HIS A 133 -5.93 -0.89 -11.66
CA HIS A 133 -6.52 -0.53 -10.37
C HIS A 133 -7.14 0.87 -10.43
N LEU A 134 -8.18 1.12 -9.63
CA LEU A 134 -8.84 2.44 -9.56
C LEU A 134 -7.84 3.58 -9.32
N THR A 135 -6.85 3.36 -8.46
CA THR A 135 -5.84 4.37 -8.12
C THR A 135 -4.83 4.65 -9.23
N HIS A 136 -4.85 3.90 -10.33
CA HIS A 136 -4.01 4.18 -11.51
C HIS A 136 -4.60 5.27 -12.41
N GLY A 137 -5.61 6.01 -11.93
CA GLY A 137 -6.15 7.19 -12.62
C GLY A 137 -7.45 6.92 -13.39
N PHE A 138 -8.21 5.88 -13.03
CA PHE A 138 -9.43 5.51 -13.74
C PHE A 138 -10.47 6.63 -13.75
N PHE A 139 -11.02 6.90 -14.91
CA PHE A 139 -12.14 7.81 -15.17
C PHE A 139 -13.00 7.28 -16.33
N THR A 140 -14.20 7.78 -16.41
CA THR A 140 -15.10 7.55 -17.55
C THR A 140 -15.35 8.86 -18.29
N GLU A 141 -15.90 8.81 -19.50
CA GLU A 141 -16.26 10.01 -20.27
C GLU A 141 -17.14 10.99 -19.48
N LYS A 142 -17.97 10.46 -18.58
CA LYS A 142 -18.94 11.25 -17.81
C LYS A 142 -18.43 11.68 -16.44
N LYS A 143 -17.40 11.00 -15.86
CA LYS A 143 -17.01 11.24 -14.46
C LYS A 143 -15.57 10.82 -14.18
N LYS A 144 -14.84 11.67 -13.48
CA LYS A 144 -13.59 11.31 -12.78
C LYS A 144 -13.95 10.50 -11.53
N ILE A 145 -13.59 9.21 -11.50
CA ILE A 145 -14.05 8.27 -10.47
C ILE A 145 -13.03 8.14 -9.35
N SER A 146 -11.76 7.94 -9.68
CA SER A 146 -10.71 7.84 -8.68
C SER A 146 -10.24 9.24 -8.24
N ALA A 147 -9.85 9.40 -6.96
CA ALA A 147 -9.20 10.61 -6.49
C ALA A 147 -7.97 10.95 -7.35
N THR A 148 -7.22 9.95 -7.78
CA THR A 148 -6.06 10.11 -8.66
C THR A 148 -6.44 10.83 -9.95
N SER A 149 -7.55 10.47 -10.59
CA SER A 149 -8.00 11.14 -11.83
C SER A 149 -8.53 12.56 -11.60
N ILE A 150 -8.85 12.92 -10.36
CA ILE A 150 -9.26 14.29 -9.99
C ILE A 150 -8.03 15.20 -9.86
N PHE A 151 -6.98 14.74 -9.17
CA PHE A 151 -5.81 15.55 -8.83
C PHE A 151 -4.70 15.51 -9.89
N PHE A 152 -4.67 14.46 -10.73
CA PHE A 152 -3.66 14.25 -11.76
C PHE A 152 -4.32 14.04 -13.12
N GLU A 153 -3.61 14.37 -14.19
CA GLU A 153 -4.06 14.03 -15.54
C GLU A 153 -3.60 12.60 -15.86
N SER A 154 -4.57 11.72 -16.08
CA SER A 154 -4.29 10.30 -16.32
C SER A 154 -4.62 9.88 -17.75
N MET A 155 -3.76 9.05 -18.33
CA MET A 155 -3.95 8.42 -19.65
C MET A 155 -3.81 6.92 -19.48
N PRO A 156 -4.87 6.14 -19.71
CA PRO A 156 -4.77 4.69 -19.60
C PRO A 156 -4.01 4.10 -20.79
N TYR A 157 -3.23 3.05 -20.53
CA TYR A 157 -2.81 2.11 -21.59
C TYR A 157 -3.68 0.86 -21.54
N LYS A 158 -3.69 0.10 -22.63
CA LYS A 158 -4.67 -0.95 -22.89
C LYS A 158 -4.04 -2.31 -23.11
N VAL A 159 -4.87 -3.32 -22.95
CA VAL A 159 -4.61 -4.68 -23.43
C VAL A 159 -5.03 -4.78 -24.90
N ASN A 160 -4.21 -5.43 -25.71
CA ASN A 160 -4.59 -5.76 -27.09
C ASN A 160 -5.65 -6.88 -27.07
N PRO A 161 -6.85 -6.65 -27.62
CA PRO A 161 -7.96 -7.60 -27.51
C PRO A 161 -7.73 -8.91 -28.30
N GLN A 162 -6.83 -8.92 -29.29
CA GLN A 162 -6.50 -10.12 -30.07
C GLN A 162 -5.55 -11.04 -29.31
N THR A 163 -4.60 -10.47 -28.55
CA THR A 163 -3.57 -11.25 -27.85
C THR A 163 -3.88 -11.47 -26.37
N GLY A 164 -4.71 -10.61 -25.78
CA GLY A 164 -4.95 -10.57 -24.33
C GLY A 164 -3.75 -10.08 -23.51
N LEU A 165 -2.76 -9.47 -24.19
CA LEU A 165 -1.54 -8.94 -23.56
C LEU A 165 -1.54 -7.41 -23.61
N ILE A 166 -0.82 -6.78 -22.67
CA ILE A 166 -0.59 -5.33 -22.69
C ILE A 166 0.05 -4.95 -24.03
N ASP A 167 -0.51 -3.94 -24.67
CA ASP A 167 0.03 -3.38 -25.94
C ASP A 167 1.15 -2.38 -25.61
N TYR A 168 2.36 -2.90 -25.47
CA TYR A 168 3.54 -2.07 -25.16
C TYR A 168 3.89 -1.09 -26.27
N ASP A 169 3.60 -1.43 -27.52
CA ASP A 169 3.88 -0.53 -28.64
C ASP A 169 2.89 0.64 -28.69
N GLN A 170 1.62 0.37 -28.37
CA GLN A 170 0.63 1.42 -28.20
C GLN A 170 0.94 2.29 -26.97
N LEU A 171 1.37 1.66 -25.85
CA LEU A 171 1.82 2.39 -24.66
C LEU A 171 2.97 3.34 -25.02
N GLN A 172 3.99 2.88 -25.75
CA GLN A 172 5.13 3.69 -26.17
C GLN A 172 4.69 4.88 -27.01
N ARG A 173 3.88 4.63 -28.07
CA ARG A 173 3.35 5.71 -28.93
C ARG A 173 2.55 6.75 -28.13
N THR A 174 1.70 6.28 -27.25
CA THR A 174 0.88 7.16 -26.40
C THR A 174 1.73 7.95 -25.42
N ALA A 175 2.73 7.32 -24.78
CA ALA A 175 3.63 7.99 -23.86
C ALA A 175 4.44 9.11 -24.53
N LEU A 176 4.91 8.91 -25.75
CA LEU A 176 5.62 9.93 -26.53
C LEU A 176 4.77 11.18 -26.80
N LEU A 177 3.47 11.02 -26.98
CA LEU A 177 2.53 12.13 -27.19
C LEU A 177 2.09 12.76 -25.86
N PHE A 178 1.73 11.94 -24.89
CA PHE A 178 1.18 12.38 -23.60
C PHE A 178 2.24 12.93 -22.66
N LYS A 179 3.51 12.47 -22.76
CA LYS A 179 4.64 12.89 -21.93
C LYS A 179 4.36 12.75 -20.43
N PRO A 180 4.12 11.53 -19.94
CA PRO A 180 3.87 11.30 -18.51
C PRO A 180 5.10 11.63 -17.68
N LYS A 181 4.88 12.02 -16.42
CA LYS A 181 5.92 12.12 -15.38
C LYS A 181 6.13 10.80 -14.67
N LEU A 182 5.10 9.96 -14.66
CA LEU A 182 5.10 8.65 -14.01
C LEU A 182 4.35 7.63 -14.87
N ILE A 183 4.98 6.47 -15.08
CA ILE A 183 4.34 5.30 -15.67
C ILE A 183 4.17 4.26 -14.56
N ILE A 184 2.97 3.71 -14.44
CA ILE A 184 2.59 2.74 -13.40
C ILE A 184 2.50 1.35 -14.04
N ALA A 185 3.43 0.48 -13.71
CA ALA A 185 3.41 -0.93 -14.05
C ALA A 185 2.73 -1.70 -12.90
N GLY A 186 1.40 -1.81 -12.94
CA GLY A 186 0.63 -2.40 -11.86
C GLY A 186 -0.69 -2.97 -12.35
N VAL A 187 -1.11 -4.07 -11.72
CA VAL A 187 -2.29 -4.82 -12.13
C VAL A 187 -3.12 -5.23 -10.92
N SER A 188 -4.43 -5.38 -11.13
CA SER A 188 -5.38 -5.92 -10.16
C SER A 188 -5.92 -7.28 -10.60
N CYS A 189 -6.41 -7.38 -11.82
CA CYS A 189 -6.97 -8.62 -12.36
C CYS A 189 -6.44 -9.01 -13.75
N TYR A 190 -5.32 -8.44 -14.18
CA TYR A 190 -4.60 -8.87 -15.37
C TYR A 190 -3.78 -10.15 -15.07
N PRO A 191 -4.06 -11.30 -15.70
CA PRO A 191 -3.54 -12.60 -15.29
C PRO A 191 -2.26 -13.01 -16.02
N ARG A 192 -1.40 -12.06 -16.37
CA ARG A 192 -0.13 -12.30 -17.07
C ARG A 192 1.00 -11.54 -16.38
N ASP A 193 2.22 -11.99 -16.62
CA ASP A 193 3.41 -11.31 -16.14
C ASP A 193 3.59 -9.96 -16.83
N LEU A 194 4.19 -9.01 -16.10
CA LEU A 194 4.55 -7.70 -16.61
C LEU A 194 5.99 -7.72 -17.13
N ASP A 195 6.21 -7.18 -18.33
CA ASP A 195 7.55 -6.93 -18.84
C ASP A 195 8.09 -5.59 -18.29
N TYR A 196 8.65 -5.64 -17.06
CA TYR A 196 9.21 -4.44 -16.41
C TYR A 196 10.37 -3.82 -17.20
N LYS A 197 11.13 -4.63 -17.97
CA LYS A 197 12.20 -4.14 -18.82
C LYS A 197 11.64 -3.24 -19.92
N ARG A 198 10.58 -3.69 -20.60
CA ARG A 198 9.94 -2.91 -21.65
C ARG A 198 9.30 -1.62 -21.10
N PHE A 199 8.69 -1.68 -19.91
CA PHE A 199 8.23 -0.49 -19.20
C PHE A 199 9.37 0.49 -18.93
N ARG A 200 10.55 -0.01 -18.50
CA ARG A 200 11.72 0.84 -18.22
C ARG A 200 12.24 1.54 -19.47
N GLU A 201 12.30 0.84 -20.57
CA GLU A 201 12.68 1.43 -21.87
C GLU A 201 11.78 2.61 -22.24
N ILE A 202 10.45 2.39 -22.18
CA ILE A 202 9.45 3.41 -22.48
C ILE A 202 9.54 4.60 -21.51
N ALA A 203 9.74 4.33 -20.22
CA ALA A 203 9.89 5.39 -19.23
C ALA A 203 11.14 6.25 -19.47
N ASN A 204 12.26 5.62 -19.83
CA ASN A 204 13.52 6.32 -20.16
C ASN A 204 13.36 7.25 -21.38
N GLU A 205 12.69 6.80 -22.44
CA GLU A 205 12.42 7.62 -23.62
C GLU A 205 11.60 8.89 -23.31
N ASN A 206 10.84 8.87 -22.23
CA ASN A 206 9.97 9.96 -21.83
C ASN A 206 10.50 10.76 -20.63
N ASN A 207 11.69 10.45 -20.10
CA ASN A 207 12.19 10.98 -18.82
C ASN A 207 11.15 10.84 -17.68
N ALA A 208 10.40 9.74 -17.71
CA ALA A 208 9.40 9.41 -16.72
C ALA A 208 9.98 8.50 -15.63
N LEU A 209 9.47 8.65 -14.41
CA LEU A 209 9.68 7.65 -13.37
C LEU A 209 8.86 6.40 -13.68
N LEU A 210 9.39 5.24 -13.29
CA LEU A 210 8.68 3.97 -13.36
C LEU A 210 8.33 3.49 -11.96
N MET A 211 7.04 3.34 -11.70
CA MET A 211 6.52 2.77 -10.46
C MET A 211 5.89 1.40 -10.73
N ALA A 212 6.21 0.41 -9.92
CA ALA A 212 5.43 -0.82 -9.87
C ALA A 212 4.43 -0.77 -8.73
N ASP A 213 3.17 -1.13 -9.00
CA ASP A 213 2.20 -1.52 -7.98
C ASP A 213 2.06 -3.05 -8.00
N MET A 214 2.82 -3.72 -7.12
CA MET A 214 2.85 -5.18 -7.05
C MET A 214 1.89 -5.76 -6.01
N ALA A 215 0.87 -4.99 -5.58
CA ALA A 215 -0.02 -5.36 -4.48
C ALA A 215 -0.61 -6.77 -4.61
N HIS A 216 -1.04 -7.18 -5.80
CA HIS A 216 -1.61 -8.50 -6.04
C HIS A 216 -0.58 -9.63 -6.08
N VAL A 217 0.64 -9.34 -6.51
CA VAL A 217 1.68 -10.35 -6.74
C VAL A 217 2.84 -10.28 -5.73
N SER A 218 2.74 -9.41 -4.73
CA SER A 218 3.82 -9.12 -3.79
C SER A 218 4.38 -10.35 -3.08
N GLY A 219 3.53 -11.28 -2.67
CA GLY A 219 3.95 -12.56 -2.08
C GLY A 219 4.69 -13.46 -3.08
N LEU A 220 4.27 -13.44 -4.35
CA LEU A 220 4.91 -14.20 -5.43
C LEU A 220 6.29 -13.61 -5.77
N VAL A 221 6.43 -12.28 -5.77
CA VAL A 221 7.72 -11.59 -5.93
C VAL A 221 8.65 -11.93 -4.77
N ALA A 222 8.17 -11.89 -3.53
CA ALA A 222 8.95 -12.28 -2.34
C ALA A 222 9.42 -13.75 -2.41
N ALA A 223 8.58 -14.63 -2.95
CA ALA A 223 8.89 -16.04 -3.17
C ALA A 223 9.75 -16.30 -4.43
N GLN A 224 10.03 -15.28 -5.24
CA GLN A 224 10.79 -15.36 -6.50
C GLN A 224 10.12 -16.24 -7.58
N VAL A 225 8.80 -16.31 -7.58
CA VAL A 225 8.01 -17.06 -8.59
C VAL A 225 7.26 -16.13 -9.55
N ALA A 226 7.48 -14.81 -9.43
CA ALA A 226 6.99 -13.78 -10.35
C ALA A 226 8.12 -12.82 -10.71
N PRO A 227 8.04 -12.10 -11.84
CA PRO A 227 9.04 -11.12 -12.26
C PRO A 227 9.33 -10.08 -11.17
N ASN A 228 10.61 -9.73 -11.02
CA ASN A 228 11.09 -8.83 -9.98
C ASN A 228 11.02 -7.36 -10.44
N PRO A 229 10.12 -6.52 -9.89
CA PRO A 229 10.03 -5.11 -10.26
C PRO A 229 11.24 -4.27 -9.79
N PHE A 230 11.93 -4.71 -8.72
CA PHE A 230 13.02 -3.94 -8.12
C PHE A 230 14.24 -3.79 -9.02
N GLU A 231 14.38 -4.62 -10.06
CA GLU A 231 15.46 -4.50 -11.04
C GLU A 231 15.29 -3.27 -11.94
N TYR A 232 14.05 -2.92 -12.27
CA TYR A 232 13.73 -1.94 -13.30
C TYR A 232 13.04 -0.68 -12.79
N CYS A 233 12.33 -0.77 -11.66
CA CYS A 233 11.49 0.33 -11.17
C CYS A 233 12.25 1.26 -10.22
N ASP A 234 11.81 2.51 -10.21
CA ASP A 234 12.31 3.56 -9.31
C ASP A 234 11.61 3.49 -7.95
N ILE A 235 10.32 3.17 -7.98
CA ILE A 235 9.43 3.07 -6.82
C ILE A 235 8.63 1.77 -6.96
N VAL A 236 8.39 1.10 -5.83
CA VAL A 236 7.53 -0.07 -5.78
C VAL A 236 6.56 0.07 -4.63
N THR A 237 5.27 0.03 -4.92
CA THR A 237 4.23 0.02 -3.88
C THR A 237 3.62 -1.37 -3.75
N THR A 238 3.11 -1.66 -2.56
CA THR A 238 2.36 -2.89 -2.32
C THR A 238 1.40 -2.75 -1.15
N THR A 239 0.45 -3.65 -1.09
CA THR A 239 -0.34 -3.93 0.13
C THR A 239 0.24 -5.13 0.85
N THR A 240 0.02 -5.20 2.16
CA THR A 240 0.51 -6.31 2.99
C THR A 240 -0.52 -7.42 3.19
N HIS A 241 -1.80 -7.16 2.89
CA HIS A 241 -2.94 -8.02 3.23
C HIS A 241 -3.45 -8.91 2.08
N LYS A 242 -2.76 -8.94 0.94
CA LYS A 242 -3.10 -9.80 -0.21
C LYS A 242 -2.21 -11.06 -0.21
N THR A 243 -1.42 -11.27 -1.26
CA THR A 243 -0.52 -12.44 -1.35
C THR A 243 0.58 -12.46 -0.29
N LEU A 244 0.94 -11.31 0.30
CA LEU A 244 1.83 -11.24 1.48
C LEU A 244 1.22 -11.78 2.77
N ARG A 245 -0.11 -11.92 2.84
CA ARG A 245 -0.82 -12.56 3.95
C ARG A 245 -0.66 -11.86 5.31
N GLY A 246 -0.37 -10.57 5.29
CA GLY A 246 -0.18 -9.74 6.47
C GLY A 246 -1.44 -8.97 6.87
N PRO A 247 -1.28 -7.96 7.75
CA PRO A 247 -2.36 -7.06 8.14
C PRO A 247 -2.73 -6.10 7.01
N ARG A 248 -3.83 -5.37 7.15
CA ARG A 248 -4.21 -4.32 6.21
C ARG A 248 -3.30 -3.11 6.35
N ALA A 249 -2.40 -2.96 5.38
CA ALA A 249 -1.46 -1.85 5.29
C ALA A 249 -0.89 -1.73 3.87
N GLY A 250 -0.05 -0.71 3.65
CA GLY A 250 0.73 -0.50 2.43
C GLY A 250 2.20 -0.25 2.73
N LEU A 251 3.05 -0.52 1.74
CA LEU A 251 4.48 -0.24 1.76
C LEU A 251 4.85 0.56 0.51
N ILE A 252 5.81 1.47 0.66
CA ILE A 252 6.41 2.21 -0.45
C ILE A 252 7.91 1.99 -0.40
N PHE A 253 8.44 1.23 -1.35
CA PHE A 253 9.88 1.08 -1.56
C PHE A 253 10.34 2.11 -2.59
N TYR A 254 11.55 2.65 -2.39
CA TYR A 254 12.13 3.66 -3.28
C TYR A 254 13.64 3.51 -3.36
N ARG A 255 14.20 3.77 -4.56
CA ARG A 255 15.65 3.82 -4.73
C ARG A 255 16.24 5.01 -4.00
N LYS A 256 17.26 4.78 -3.18
CA LYS A 256 18.07 5.84 -2.58
C LYS A 256 18.90 6.53 -3.68
N GLY A 257 19.11 7.84 -3.54
CA GLY A 257 19.91 8.59 -4.53
C GLY A 257 19.10 9.17 -5.71
N LEU A 258 17.92 8.66 -6.02
CA LEU A 258 16.95 9.47 -6.74
C LEU A 258 16.53 10.63 -5.83
N PHE A 259 16.27 11.81 -6.38
CA PHE A 259 15.72 13.00 -5.68
C PHE A 259 14.52 12.69 -4.76
N LEU A 260 14.08 11.47 -4.76
CA LEU A 260 12.98 10.85 -4.05
C LEU A 260 13.16 10.78 -2.53
N SER A 261 14.37 10.68 -2.00
CA SER A 261 14.57 10.59 -0.54
C SER A 261 14.06 11.86 0.15
N TRP A 262 14.19 13.02 -0.47
CA TRP A 262 13.69 14.29 0.05
C TRP A 262 12.19 14.50 -0.24
N LYS A 263 11.70 14.13 -1.42
CA LYS A 263 10.28 14.26 -1.80
C LYS A 263 9.38 13.23 -1.10
N VAL A 264 9.86 12.01 -0.89
CA VAL A 264 9.15 11.02 -0.07
C VAL A 264 9.08 11.46 1.39
N TRP A 265 10.06 12.23 1.86
CA TRP A 265 10.02 12.88 3.17
C TRP A 265 8.98 14.00 3.24
N GLN A 266 8.85 14.82 2.19
CA GLN A 266 7.79 15.84 2.08
C GLN A 266 6.37 15.22 2.03
N LEU A 267 6.21 14.00 1.56
CA LEU A 267 4.94 13.26 1.55
C LEU A 267 4.33 13.12 2.95
N HIS A 268 5.16 12.97 3.96
CA HIS A 268 4.68 12.91 5.34
C HIS A 268 4.06 14.24 5.79
N LEU A 269 4.70 15.36 5.47
CA LEU A 269 4.18 16.70 5.75
C LEU A 269 2.87 16.99 4.99
N SER A 270 2.76 16.50 3.73
CA SER A 270 1.55 16.68 2.93
C SER A 270 0.35 15.91 3.49
N PHE A 271 0.57 14.69 4.04
CA PHE A 271 -0.48 13.94 4.72
C PHE A 271 -0.90 14.59 6.05
N HIS A 272 0.01 15.22 6.76
CA HIS A 272 -0.31 16.00 7.97
C HIS A 272 -1.13 17.25 7.61
N THR A 273 -0.79 17.96 6.54
CA THR A 273 -1.52 19.15 6.09
C THR A 273 -2.93 18.79 5.59
N LEU A 274 -3.09 17.64 4.90
CA LEU A 274 -4.40 17.12 4.50
C LEU A 274 -5.27 16.70 5.71
N LYS A 275 -4.67 16.18 6.80
CA LYS A 275 -5.41 15.93 8.04
C LYS A 275 -5.99 17.20 8.65
N HIS A 276 -5.30 18.32 8.56
CA HIS A 276 -5.76 19.59 9.15
C HIS A 276 -6.70 20.40 8.26
N SER A 277 -6.62 20.25 6.94
CA SER A 277 -7.35 21.15 6.01
C SER A 277 -8.65 20.57 5.44
N THR A 278 -8.85 19.26 5.42
CA THR A 278 -9.98 18.65 4.71
C THR A 278 -10.95 17.83 5.56
N PHE A 279 -10.62 17.54 6.81
CA PHE A 279 -11.53 16.84 7.70
C PHE A 279 -12.00 17.77 8.81
N LYS A 280 -13.20 18.36 8.65
CA LYS A 280 -14.00 18.71 9.83
C LYS A 280 -14.23 17.41 10.58
N PRO A 281 -13.87 17.32 11.87
CA PRO A 281 -14.06 16.10 12.62
C PRO A 281 -15.56 15.78 12.66
N PHE A 282 -15.93 14.63 12.14
CA PHE A 282 -17.16 14.00 12.57
C PHE A 282 -17.02 13.78 14.08
N LYS A 283 -17.90 14.37 14.86
CA LYS A 283 -17.84 14.49 16.31
C LYS A 283 -17.96 13.15 17.04
N ASN A 284 -17.57 12.01 16.55
CA ASN A 284 -17.59 10.71 17.26
C ASN A 284 -16.65 9.67 16.69
N LEU A 285 -15.66 10.03 15.86
CA LEU A 285 -14.68 9.07 15.33
C LEU A 285 -13.42 9.07 16.20
N ARG A 286 -13.19 8.01 16.95
CA ARG A 286 -11.91 7.74 17.62
C ARG A 286 -11.01 6.98 16.66
N TRP A 287 -9.84 7.54 16.37
CA TRP A 287 -8.82 6.93 15.53
C TRP A 287 -7.80 6.19 16.39
N HIS A 288 -7.52 4.94 16.06
CA HIS A 288 -6.48 4.14 16.72
C HIS A 288 -5.40 3.73 15.75
N SER A 289 -4.14 3.81 16.14
CA SER A 289 -3.00 3.37 15.34
C SER A 289 -2.42 2.06 15.89
N LEU A 290 -2.13 1.12 15.05
CA LEU A 290 -1.57 -0.18 15.39
C LEU A 290 -0.29 -0.46 14.60
N ALA A 291 0.71 -1.04 15.26
CA ALA A 291 1.95 -1.47 14.65
C ALA A 291 2.04 -3.01 14.61
N VAL A 292 2.36 -3.58 13.49
CA VAL A 292 2.45 -5.04 13.26
C VAL A 292 3.87 -5.46 12.87
N GLY A 293 4.40 -6.54 13.44
CA GLY A 293 5.78 -7.00 13.22
C GLY A 293 5.98 -8.01 12.10
N LEU A 294 7.08 -7.93 11.39
CA LEU A 294 7.55 -8.90 10.39
C LEU A 294 8.36 -10.03 11.06
N ARG A 295 7.94 -11.27 10.93
CA ARG A 295 8.74 -12.45 11.26
C ARG A 295 9.13 -13.22 10.01
N LYS A 296 10.40 -13.62 9.94
CA LYS A 296 10.95 -14.47 8.90
C LYS A 296 10.73 -15.95 9.27
N ARG A 297 9.97 -16.69 8.46
CA ARG A 297 10.14 -18.15 8.33
C ARG A 297 10.15 -18.49 6.84
N PRO A 298 10.85 -19.54 6.42
CA PRO A 298 10.86 -19.94 5.01
C PRO A 298 9.44 -20.27 4.57
N CYS A 299 9.06 -19.72 3.45
CA CYS A 299 7.86 -20.06 2.67
C CYS A 299 6.50 -19.75 3.29
N CYS A 300 6.08 -18.52 3.52
CA CYS A 300 4.68 -18.09 3.65
C CYS A 300 4.25 -17.28 4.87
N ASN A 301 5.10 -16.99 5.87
CA ASN A 301 4.67 -16.22 7.03
C ASN A 301 5.45 -14.90 7.17
N LEU A 302 5.18 -13.96 6.28
CA LEU A 302 5.64 -12.59 6.44
C LEU A 302 4.63 -11.84 7.32
N THR A 303 4.94 -11.71 8.60
CA THR A 303 4.17 -10.84 9.51
C THR A 303 4.80 -9.45 9.46
N VAL A 304 4.09 -8.46 8.94
CA VAL A 304 4.56 -7.07 8.84
C VAL A 304 4.00 -6.26 10.01
N ALA A 305 4.83 -5.57 10.74
CA ALA A 305 4.35 -4.58 11.71
C ALA A 305 4.11 -3.24 11.02
N VAL A 306 2.89 -2.82 10.93
CA VAL A 306 2.44 -1.60 10.28
C VAL A 306 1.47 -0.88 11.21
N LYS A 307 1.50 0.44 11.20
CA LYS A 307 0.45 1.23 11.81
C LYS A 307 -0.78 1.24 10.92
N THR A 308 -1.84 0.60 11.35
CA THR A 308 -3.14 0.72 10.72
C THR A 308 -4.03 1.66 11.52
N TRP A 309 -4.80 2.48 10.82
CA TRP A 309 -5.89 3.23 11.42
C TRP A 309 -7.15 2.39 11.28
N SER A 310 -7.72 1.98 12.38
CA SER A 310 -9.08 1.44 12.39
C SER A 310 -10.03 2.53 12.82
N CYS A 311 -11.09 2.71 12.06
CA CYS A 311 -12.25 3.47 12.49
C CYS A 311 -13.12 2.49 13.30
N VAL A 312 -13.24 2.70 14.58
CA VAL A 312 -14.22 2.00 15.40
C VAL A 312 -15.37 2.98 15.60
N CYS A 313 -16.54 2.60 15.04
CA CYS A 313 -17.80 3.30 15.29
C CYS A 313 -18.22 3.19 16.74
#